data_fb46b020a11d38b9782720895ae69033
#
_entry.id   fb46b020a11d38b9782720895ae69033
#
_cell.length_a   1.000
_cell.length_b   1.000
_cell.length_c   1.000
_cell.angle_alpha   90.00
_cell.angle_beta   90.00
_cell.angle_gamma   90.00
#
_symmetry.space_group_name_H-M   'P 1'
#
loop_
_entity.id
_entity.type
_entity.pdbx_description
1 polymer ?
#
loop_
_entity_poly.entity_id
_entity_poly.type
_entity_poly.pdbx_seq_one_letter_code
_entity_poly.pdbx_strand_id
1 'polypeptide(L)'
;MNISRRSLLKGIAAAGVTTAIGSDALARERQHVLPDDVGMLYDSTLCIGCRACVTKCKEVNELPVDLKKIDGAPYDAPLDLDESTKNIIKLYKEGDKSAYVKMQCMHCADPACVSVCMAGALHKLKNGIVAYNKDTCVGCRYCQVACPFNIPKFNWFKAIPLIIKCELCRHRKEGPGCCEVCPAKAVIYGKMSDLTAQAKARLEKEPWKYYQKVYGLKDGGGTHVLYLTAADVSFDKLGLPDLPDEPLPQMSESIQHTLYKGFLAPAALYAIFTAAQYRNSRKREVEEAEKNKGVKK
;
A
#
# COMPACT_ATOMS: atom_id res chain seq x y z
N MET A 1 -19.64 -38.68 31.69
CA MET A 1 -18.21 -38.37 31.91
C MET A 1 -18.09 -37.06 32.68
N ASN A 2 -17.67 -37.14 33.96
CA ASN A 2 -17.43 -35.93 34.74
C ASN A 2 -16.02 -35.41 34.47
N ILE A 3 -15.92 -34.38 33.67
CA ILE A 3 -14.64 -33.71 33.43
C ILE A 3 -14.34 -32.85 34.65
N SER A 4 -13.24 -33.14 35.36
CA SER A 4 -12.84 -32.37 36.54
C SER A 4 -12.37 -30.97 36.11
N ARG A 5 -12.56 -29.95 36.98
CA ARG A 5 -12.07 -28.56 36.73
C ARG A 5 -10.57 -28.52 36.38
N ARG A 6 -9.80 -29.44 36.99
CA ARG A 6 -8.36 -29.56 36.78
C ARG A 6 -8.00 -30.11 35.39
N SER A 7 -8.81 -31.07 34.86
CA SER A 7 -8.63 -31.60 33.51
C SER A 7 -9.01 -30.58 32.44
N LEU A 8 -10.03 -29.75 32.72
CA LEU A 8 -10.43 -28.66 31.83
C LEU A 8 -9.32 -27.61 31.72
N LEU A 9 -8.75 -27.16 32.85
CA LEU A 9 -7.66 -26.18 32.89
C LEU A 9 -6.38 -26.70 32.21
N LYS A 10 -6.04 -27.98 32.37
CA LYS A 10 -4.91 -28.60 31.67
C LYS A 10 -5.13 -28.67 30.15
N GLY A 11 -6.35 -28.96 29.71
CA GLY A 11 -6.73 -28.96 28.30
C GLY A 11 -6.63 -27.57 27.66
N ILE A 12 -7.05 -26.54 28.39
CA ILE A 12 -6.95 -25.11 27.91
C ILE A 12 -5.49 -24.68 27.85
N ALA A 13 -4.66 -25.01 28.83
CA ALA A 13 -3.22 -24.70 28.82
C ALA A 13 -2.50 -25.41 27.66
N ALA A 14 -2.82 -26.69 27.40
CA ALA A 14 -2.25 -27.43 26.27
C ALA A 14 -2.69 -26.87 24.91
N ALA A 15 -3.97 -26.49 24.74
CA ALA A 15 -4.47 -25.87 23.54
C ALA A 15 -3.85 -24.47 23.28
N GLY A 16 -3.60 -23.69 24.34
CA GLY A 16 -2.93 -22.40 24.26
C GLY A 16 -1.47 -22.51 23.80
N VAL A 17 -0.76 -23.54 24.20
CA VAL A 17 0.64 -23.78 23.81
C VAL A 17 0.73 -24.24 22.34
N THR A 18 -0.18 -25.08 21.86
CA THR A 18 -0.17 -25.57 20.48
C THR A 18 -0.54 -24.50 19.47
N THR A 19 -1.36 -23.51 19.84
CA THR A 19 -1.65 -22.35 18.96
C THR A 19 -0.50 -21.36 18.86
N ALA A 20 0.39 -21.30 19.87
CA ALA A 20 1.57 -20.42 19.84
C ALA A 20 2.69 -20.93 18.93
N ILE A 21 2.80 -22.25 18.71
CA ILE A 21 3.88 -22.88 17.93
C ILE A 21 3.59 -22.86 16.40
N GLY A 22 2.34 -22.69 15.98
CA GLY A 22 1.92 -22.67 14.57
C GLY A 22 1.93 -21.28 13.90
N SER A 23 2.65 -20.30 14.45
CA SER A 23 2.51 -18.91 14.06
C SER A 23 3.11 -18.52 12.70
N ASP A 24 4.08 -19.27 12.19
CA ASP A 24 4.78 -18.94 10.94
C ASP A 24 4.03 -19.38 9.68
N ALA A 25 3.06 -20.28 9.81
CA ALA A 25 2.31 -20.85 8.68
C ALA A 25 1.21 -19.95 8.11
N LEU A 26 0.92 -18.80 8.73
CA LEU A 26 -0.16 -17.88 8.30
C LEU A 26 0.33 -16.48 7.92
N ALA A 27 1.63 -16.24 7.90
CA ALA A 27 2.17 -15.00 7.36
C ALA A 27 1.96 -15.00 5.84
N ARG A 28 1.35 -13.93 5.32
CA ARG A 28 1.22 -13.74 3.87
C ARG A 28 2.61 -13.78 3.24
N GLU A 29 2.76 -14.51 2.14
CA GLU A 29 3.99 -14.52 1.36
C GLU A 29 4.35 -13.10 0.93
N ARG A 30 5.58 -12.69 1.19
CA ARG A 30 6.09 -11.36 0.81
C ARG A 30 6.09 -11.23 -0.70
N GLN A 31 5.58 -10.10 -1.17
CA GLN A 31 5.60 -9.79 -2.59
C GLN A 31 6.89 -9.05 -2.92
N HIS A 32 7.55 -9.49 -3.97
CA HIS A 32 8.78 -8.90 -4.50
C HIS A 32 8.52 -8.32 -5.90
N VAL A 33 9.43 -7.48 -6.35
CA VAL A 33 9.47 -7.03 -7.75
C VAL A 33 10.01 -8.16 -8.60
N LEU A 34 9.25 -8.59 -9.60
CA LEU A 34 9.68 -9.62 -10.55
C LEU A 34 10.34 -8.98 -11.78
N PRO A 35 11.30 -9.67 -12.44
CA PRO A 35 12.00 -9.16 -13.62
C PRO A 35 11.07 -8.75 -14.76
N ASP A 36 9.97 -9.49 -14.96
CA ASP A 36 8.98 -9.27 -16.02
C ASP A 36 7.87 -8.29 -15.63
N ASP A 37 7.81 -7.84 -14.37
CA ASP A 37 6.89 -6.80 -13.95
C ASP A 37 7.10 -5.52 -14.74
N VAL A 38 6.05 -4.74 -14.90
CA VAL A 38 6.14 -3.45 -15.55
C VAL A 38 6.39 -2.33 -14.55
N GLY A 39 7.16 -1.33 -14.96
CA GLY A 39 7.49 -0.21 -14.09
C GLY A 39 7.92 1.03 -14.85
N MET A 40 8.43 1.99 -14.11
CA MET A 40 8.99 3.25 -14.62
C MET A 40 10.37 3.50 -14.05
N LEU A 41 11.22 4.16 -14.85
CA LEU A 41 12.44 4.80 -14.37
C LEU A 41 12.31 6.30 -14.61
N TYR A 42 12.46 7.09 -13.57
CA TYR A 42 12.53 8.55 -13.63
C TYR A 42 13.93 9.04 -13.28
N ASP A 43 14.43 9.92 -14.13
CA ASP A 43 15.75 10.53 -13.98
C ASP A 43 15.62 12.04 -13.81
N SER A 44 15.85 12.54 -12.60
CA SER A 44 15.70 13.97 -12.29
C SER A 44 16.75 14.82 -12.99
N THR A 45 17.91 14.26 -13.37
CA THR A 45 18.97 14.97 -14.07
C THR A 45 18.61 15.28 -15.52
N LEU A 46 17.66 14.56 -16.10
CA LEU A 46 17.16 14.77 -17.45
C LEU A 46 15.87 15.60 -17.47
N CYS A 47 15.18 15.73 -16.34
CA CYS A 47 13.91 16.43 -16.28
C CYS A 47 14.10 17.94 -16.41
N ILE A 48 13.41 18.53 -17.37
CA ILE A 48 13.43 19.99 -17.63
C ILE A 48 12.25 20.73 -16.97
N GLY A 49 11.43 20.05 -16.18
CA GLY A 49 10.30 20.67 -15.47
C GLY A 49 9.12 21.10 -16.33
N CYS A 50 9.05 20.71 -17.59
CA CYS A 50 8.03 21.19 -18.56
C CYS A 50 6.58 20.80 -18.24
N ARG A 51 6.34 19.91 -17.28
CA ARG A 51 5.01 19.41 -16.84
C ARG A 51 4.12 18.79 -17.93
N ALA A 52 4.62 18.57 -19.15
CA ALA A 52 3.87 17.89 -20.21
C ALA A 52 3.31 16.53 -19.75
N CYS A 53 4.06 15.81 -18.91
CA CYS A 53 3.62 14.55 -18.30
C CYS A 53 2.40 14.71 -17.37
N VAL A 54 2.21 15.86 -16.72
CA VAL A 54 1.04 16.16 -15.89
C VAL A 54 -0.18 16.38 -16.76
N THR A 55 -0.07 17.23 -17.78
CA THR A 55 -1.15 17.52 -18.73
C THR A 55 -1.59 16.25 -19.48
N LYS A 56 -0.64 15.49 -20.03
CA LYS A 56 -0.95 14.24 -20.74
C LYS A 56 -1.58 13.18 -19.82
N CYS A 57 -1.18 13.12 -18.55
CA CYS A 57 -1.82 12.25 -17.59
C CYS A 57 -3.30 12.61 -17.35
N LYS A 58 -3.61 13.91 -17.25
CA LYS A 58 -4.99 14.38 -17.11
C LYS A 58 -5.81 14.05 -18.35
N GLU A 59 -5.29 14.31 -19.52
CA GLU A 59 -5.93 14.00 -20.82
C GLU A 59 -6.28 12.51 -20.93
N VAL A 60 -5.30 11.62 -20.80
CA VAL A 60 -5.52 10.17 -21.00
C VAL A 60 -6.31 9.49 -19.89
N ASN A 61 -6.52 10.15 -18.77
CA ASN A 61 -7.33 9.65 -17.66
C ASN A 61 -8.64 10.43 -17.49
N GLU A 62 -9.00 11.28 -18.44
CA GLU A 62 -10.25 12.09 -18.44
C GLU A 62 -10.42 12.90 -17.16
N LEU A 63 -9.31 13.43 -16.63
CA LEU A 63 -9.30 14.27 -15.45
C LEU A 63 -9.39 15.76 -15.83
N PRO A 64 -10.03 16.59 -14.96
CA PRO A 64 -10.11 18.01 -15.21
C PRO A 64 -8.72 18.64 -15.40
N VAL A 65 -8.58 19.44 -16.44
CA VAL A 65 -7.37 20.24 -16.64
C VAL A 65 -7.47 21.48 -15.75
N ASP A 66 -6.44 21.75 -14.94
CA ASP A 66 -6.38 22.97 -14.16
C ASP A 66 -6.09 24.17 -15.06
N LEU A 67 -7.13 24.96 -15.28
CA LEU A 67 -7.04 26.23 -15.96
C LEU A 67 -6.88 27.41 -15.00
N LYS A 68 -6.86 27.14 -13.69
CA LYS A 68 -6.67 28.18 -12.67
C LYS A 68 -5.24 28.67 -12.74
N LYS A 69 -5.10 29.87 -13.19
CA LYS A 69 -3.86 30.62 -13.13
C LYS A 69 -3.56 30.95 -11.67
N ILE A 70 -2.46 30.42 -11.15
CA ILE A 70 -1.87 30.93 -9.92
C ILE A 70 -0.87 32.00 -10.40
N ASP A 71 -1.06 33.24 -9.98
CA ASP A 71 -0.24 34.39 -10.34
C ASP A 71 0.00 34.58 -11.87
N GLY A 72 -0.97 34.14 -12.66
CA GLY A 72 -0.92 34.34 -14.12
C GLY A 72 -0.13 33.30 -14.92
N ALA A 73 0.55 32.36 -14.27
CA ALA A 73 1.34 31.33 -14.95
C ALA A 73 0.60 29.97 -14.97
N PRO A 74 0.26 29.42 -16.16
CA PRO A 74 -0.37 28.10 -16.26
C PRO A 74 0.57 26.95 -15.83
N TYR A 75 1.85 27.23 -15.63
CA TYR A 75 2.88 26.25 -15.23
C TYR A 75 2.83 25.85 -13.76
N ASP A 76 2.19 26.64 -12.90
CA ASP A 76 2.21 26.39 -11.45
C ASP A 76 1.01 25.61 -10.93
N ALA A 77 0.06 25.31 -11.79
CA ALA A 77 -1.09 24.47 -11.47
C ALA A 77 -0.89 23.02 -11.99
N PRO A 78 -1.21 21.99 -11.19
CA PRO A 78 -1.56 22.04 -9.77
C PRO A 78 -0.31 22.17 -8.87
N LEU A 79 -0.49 22.73 -7.67
CA LEU A 79 0.60 22.90 -6.69
C LEU A 79 1.00 21.58 -6.03
N ASP A 80 0.05 20.66 -5.86
CA ASP A 80 0.26 19.34 -5.27
C ASP A 80 -0.65 18.29 -5.92
N LEU A 81 -0.48 17.04 -5.50
CA LEU A 81 -1.42 15.97 -5.80
C LEU A 81 -2.75 16.25 -5.10
N ASP A 82 -3.85 16.10 -5.82
CA ASP A 82 -5.21 16.30 -5.36
C ASP A 82 -6.17 15.25 -5.94
N GLU A 83 -7.46 15.41 -5.73
CA GLU A 83 -8.50 14.51 -6.25
C GLU A 83 -8.64 14.50 -7.77
N SER A 84 -7.90 15.35 -8.49
CA SER A 84 -7.90 15.43 -9.95
C SER A 84 -6.52 15.23 -10.57
N THR A 85 -5.50 14.94 -9.74
CA THR A 85 -4.09 14.95 -10.17
C THR A 85 -3.39 13.67 -9.72
N LYS A 86 -3.07 12.79 -10.69
CA LYS A 86 -2.40 11.49 -10.42
C LYS A 86 -0.88 11.58 -10.36
N ASN A 87 -0.28 12.60 -10.95
CA ASN A 87 1.15 12.86 -10.88
C ASN A 87 1.43 14.36 -11.00
N ILE A 88 2.55 14.81 -10.46
CA ILE A 88 2.99 16.20 -10.47
C ILE A 88 4.51 16.28 -10.55
N ILE A 89 5.02 17.37 -11.13
CA ILE A 89 6.44 17.73 -11.08
C ILE A 89 6.60 18.85 -10.06
N LYS A 90 7.42 18.60 -9.03
CA LYS A 90 7.82 19.59 -8.03
C LYS A 90 9.24 20.05 -8.29
N LEU A 91 9.51 21.33 -8.04
CA LEU A 91 10.84 21.89 -8.07
C LEU A 91 11.44 21.88 -6.66
N TYR A 92 12.60 21.24 -6.53
CA TYR A 92 13.48 21.42 -5.39
C TYR A 92 14.51 22.50 -5.74
N LYS A 93 14.74 23.44 -4.81
CA LYS A 93 15.74 24.48 -4.95
C LYS A 93 16.40 24.77 -3.61
N GLU A 94 17.74 24.72 -3.57
CA GLU A 94 18.56 25.06 -2.40
C GLU A 94 19.80 25.81 -2.89
N GLY A 95 19.84 27.12 -2.68
CA GLY A 95 20.88 27.99 -3.26
C GLY A 95 20.90 27.91 -4.78
N ASP A 96 22.03 27.54 -5.36
CA ASP A 96 22.22 27.37 -6.81
C ASP A 96 21.81 25.97 -7.31
N LYS A 97 21.53 25.04 -6.40
CA LYS A 97 21.11 23.68 -6.74
C LYS A 97 19.62 23.65 -7.03
N SER A 98 19.26 22.97 -8.09
CA SER A 98 17.85 22.72 -8.40
C SER A 98 17.66 21.35 -9.04
N ALA A 99 16.56 20.70 -8.72
CA ALA A 99 16.16 19.44 -9.33
C ALA A 99 14.64 19.36 -9.45
N TYR A 100 14.17 18.68 -10.47
CA TYR A 100 12.76 18.38 -10.60
C TYR A 100 12.49 16.96 -10.12
N VAL A 101 11.42 16.77 -9.35
CA VAL A 101 10.97 15.46 -8.89
C VAL A 101 9.54 15.18 -9.33
N LYS A 102 9.33 14.00 -9.87
CA LYS A 102 8.01 13.52 -10.27
C LYS A 102 7.36 12.77 -9.11
N MET A 103 6.31 13.35 -8.54
CA MET A 103 5.55 12.71 -7.47
C MET A 103 4.36 11.95 -8.05
N GLN A 104 4.29 10.65 -7.76
CA GLN A 104 3.24 9.74 -8.20
C GLN A 104 3.24 8.45 -7.36
N CYS A 105 2.29 7.55 -7.61
CA CYS A 105 2.30 6.23 -6.98
C CYS A 105 3.56 5.44 -7.33
N MET A 106 4.23 4.90 -6.32
CA MET A 106 5.47 4.12 -6.48
C MET A 106 5.22 2.67 -6.87
N HIS A 107 3.96 2.21 -6.82
CA HIS A 107 3.61 0.80 -7.09
C HIS A 107 4.50 -0.17 -6.31
N CYS A 108 4.52 -0.02 -4.97
CA CYS A 108 5.34 -0.82 -4.06
C CYS A 108 5.23 -2.32 -4.36
N ALA A 109 6.32 -3.06 -4.14
CA ALA A 109 6.33 -4.52 -4.26
C ALA A 109 5.32 -5.14 -3.29
N ASP A 110 5.39 -4.75 -2.03
CA ASP A 110 4.41 -5.10 -1.01
C ASP A 110 3.71 -3.82 -0.48
N PRO A 111 2.58 -3.43 -1.09
CA PRO A 111 1.99 -2.12 -0.85
C PRO A 111 1.17 -2.05 0.44
N ALA A 112 1.58 -1.20 1.39
CA ALA A 112 0.85 -0.96 2.64
C ALA A 112 -0.60 -0.51 2.40
N CYS A 113 -0.85 0.27 1.36
CA CYS A 113 -2.21 0.71 1.01
C CYS A 113 -3.15 -0.42 0.58
N VAL A 114 -2.61 -1.52 0.04
CA VAL A 114 -3.37 -2.75 -0.27
C VAL A 114 -3.61 -3.54 1.01
N SER A 115 -2.58 -3.70 1.84
CA SER A 115 -2.67 -4.44 3.10
C SER A 115 -3.75 -3.88 4.05
N VAL A 116 -3.89 -2.55 4.14
CA VAL A 116 -4.89 -1.92 5.01
C VAL A 116 -6.27 -1.77 4.38
N CYS A 117 -6.46 -2.14 3.12
CA CYS A 117 -7.73 -1.98 2.43
C CYS A 117 -8.72 -3.11 2.77
N MET A 118 -9.51 -2.94 3.81
CA MET A 118 -10.50 -3.93 4.25
C MET A 118 -11.55 -4.27 3.19
N ALA A 119 -11.87 -3.31 2.30
CA ALA A 119 -12.85 -3.51 1.24
C ALA A 119 -12.24 -4.17 -0.01
N GLY A 120 -10.93 -4.44 -0.05
CA GLY A 120 -10.24 -4.99 -1.22
C GLY A 120 -10.26 -4.08 -2.46
N ALA A 121 -10.59 -2.78 -2.27
CA ALA A 121 -10.66 -1.82 -3.38
C ALA A 121 -9.28 -1.56 -4.00
N LEU A 122 -8.22 -1.63 -3.21
CA LEU A 122 -6.84 -1.61 -3.69
C LEU A 122 -6.31 -3.04 -3.75
N HIS A 123 -5.71 -3.40 -4.86
CA HIS A 123 -5.12 -4.73 -5.06
C HIS A 123 -3.93 -4.65 -6.01
N LYS A 124 -3.03 -5.63 -5.91
CA LYS A 124 -1.87 -5.73 -6.79
C LYS A 124 -2.18 -6.71 -7.93
N LEU A 125 -1.89 -6.30 -9.16
CA LEU A 125 -1.99 -7.14 -10.34
C LEU A 125 -0.74 -8.01 -10.50
N LYS A 126 -0.84 -9.08 -11.29
CA LYS A 126 0.27 -10.00 -11.57
C LYS A 126 1.48 -9.35 -12.23
N ASN A 127 1.30 -8.21 -12.90
CA ASN A 127 2.34 -7.45 -13.56
C ASN A 127 2.95 -6.33 -12.68
N GLY A 128 2.71 -6.36 -11.38
CA GLY A 128 3.26 -5.40 -10.41
C GLY A 128 2.45 -4.12 -10.20
N ILE A 129 1.44 -3.84 -11.02
CA ILE A 129 0.63 -2.63 -10.90
C ILE A 129 -0.29 -2.71 -9.67
N VAL A 130 -0.24 -1.69 -8.81
CA VAL A 130 -1.24 -1.49 -7.77
C VAL A 130 -2.47 -0.84 -8.40
N ALA A 131 -3.54 -1.60 -8.54
CA ALA A 131 -4.79 -1.19 -9.15
C ALA A 131 -5.83 -0.75 -8.12
N TYR A 132 -6.84 -0.01 -8.57
CA TYR A 132 -7.93 0.49 -7.77
C TYR A 132 -9.28 0.15 -8.40
N ASN A 133 -10.19 -0.38 -7.59
CA ASN A 133 -11.58 -0.60 -7.95
C ASN A 133 -12.46 0.40 -7.18
N LYS A 134 -13.05 1.35 -7.92
CA LYS A 134 -13.91 2.38 -7.36
C LYS A 134 -15.22 1.85 -6.76
N ASP A 135 -15.72 0.72 -7.30
CA ASP A 135 -17.06 0.19 -6.98
C ASP A 135 -17.08 -0.50 -5.60
N THR A 136 -15.91 -0.96 -5.11
CA THR A 136 -15.77 -1.57 -3.79
C THR A 136 -15.23 -0.60 -2.73
N CYS A 137 -14.87 0.63 -3.14
CA CYS A 137 -14.29 1.61 -2.23
C CYS A 137 -15.34 2.26 -1.34
N VAL A 138 -15.14 2.20 -0.02
CA VAL A 138 -16.03 2.83 0.98
C VAL A 138 -15.54 4.23 1.41
N GLY A 139 -14.44 4.74 0.86
CA GLY A 139 -13.93 6.07 1.19
C GLY A 139 -13.34 6.24 2.59
N CYS A 140 -12.90 5.16 3.26
CA CYS A 140 -12.37 5.20 4.63
C CYS A 140 -11.03 5.93 4.78
N ARG A 141 -10.32 6.25 3.70
CA ARG A 141 -9.05 7.00 3.63
C ARG A 141 -7.85 6.32 4.31
N TYR A 142 -8.00 5.11 4.81
CA TYR A 142 -6.93 4.43 5.53
C TYR A 142 -5.69 4.16 4.63
N CYS A 143 -5.89 3.95 3.33
CA CYS A 143 -4.81 3.81 2.35
C CYS A 143 -3.93 5.07 2.20
N GLN A 144 -4.47 6.27 2.45
CA GLN A 144 -3.68 7.50 2.46
C GLN A 144 -2.74 7.55 3.67
N VAL A 145 -3.28 7.21 4.85
CA VAL A 145 -2.49 7.20 6.10
C VAL A 145 -1.38 6.15 6.05
N ALA A 146 -1.66 4.98 5.45
CA ALA A 146 -0.70 3.90 5.34
C ALA A 146 0.37 4.13 4.27
N CYS A 147 0.17 5.06 3.34
CA CYS A 147 1.11 5.30 2.24
C CYS A 147 2.28 6.18 2.69
N PRO A 148 3.55 5.70 2.71
CA PRO A 148 4.69 6.50 3.12
C PRO A 148 4.97 7.68 2.18
N PHE A 149 4.47 7.59 0.94
CA PHE A 149 4.60 8.64 -0.09
C PHE A 149 3.41 9.59 -0.12
N ASN A 150 2.41 9.41 0.75
CA ASN A 150 1.18 10.22 0.82
C ASN A 150 0.48 10.39 -0.55
N ILE A 151 0.43 9.33 -1.36
CA ILE A 151 -0.03 9.40 -2.76
C ILE A 151 -1.54 9.32 -2.93
N PRO A 152 -2.30 8.40 -2.29
CA PRO A 152 -3.75 8.38 -2.45
C PRO A 152 -4.36 9.70 -1.97
N LYS A 153 -5.06 10.40 -2.87
CA LYS A 153 -5.73 11.67 -2.56
C LYS A 153 -7.25 11.51 -2.69
N PHE A 154 -7.99 12.39 -2.05
CA PHE A 154 -9.45 12.35 -1.97
C PHE A 154 -10.05 13.73 -2.16
N ASN A 155 -11.29 13.78 -2.62
CA ASN A 155 -12.11 14.95 -2.46
C ASN A 155 -12.73 14.96 -1.04
N TRP A 156 -12.22 15.83 -0.18
CA TRP A 156 -12.62 15.91 1.22
C TRP A 156 -14.06 16.41 1.43
N PHE A 157 -14.64 17.05 0.43
CA PHE A 157 -16.00 17.62 0.49
C PHE A 157 -17.07 16.61 0.08
N LYS A 158 -16.71 15.44 -0.45
CA LYS A 158 -17.66 14.38 -0.77
C LYS A 158 -17.92 13.46 0.41
N ALA A 159 -19.17 13.06 0.60
CA ALA A 159 -19.56 12.12 1.66
C ALA A 159 -18.90 10.75 1.50
N ILE A 160 -18.81 10.25 0.28
CA ILE A 160 -18.06 9.02 -0.09
C ILE A 160 -16.96 9.43 -1.05
N PRO A 161 -15.79 9.83 -0.54
CA PRO A 161 -14.69 10.26 -1.38
C PRO A 161 -13.97 9.04 -1.99
N LEU A 162 -13.92 9.01 -3.31
CA LEU A 162 -13.11 8.02 -4.02
C LEU A 162 -11.65 8.49 -4.08
N ILE A 163 -10.73 7.54 -4.05
CA ILE A 163 -9.30 7.84 -4.15
C ILE A 163 -8.88 8.12 -5.59
N ILE A 164 -7.88 8.97 -5.72
CA ILE A 164 -7.15 9.20 -6.96
C ILE A 164 -5.68 8.84 -6.73
N LYS A 165 -5.13 8.01 -7.62
CA LYS A 165 -3.71 7.69 -7.69
C LYS A 165 -3.31 7.22 -9.09
N CYS A 166 -2.02 7.24 -9.39
CA CYS A 166 -1.50 6.63 -10.62
C CYS A 166 -1.78 5.12 -10.67
N GLU A 167 -2.13 4.59 -11.83
CA GLU A 167 -2.32 3.17 -12.13
C GLU A 167 -1.50 2.73 -13.35
N LEU A 168 -0.40 3.43 -13.67
CA LEU A 168 0.46 3.21 -14.85
C LEU A 168 -0.33 3.16 -16.18
N CYS A 169 -1.46 3.85 -16.23
CA CYS A 169 -2.38 3.86 -17.39
C CYS A 169 -2.71 2.45 -17.92
N ARG A 170 -3.00 1.49 -17.01
CA ARG A 170 -3.29 0.08 -17.32
C ARG A 170 -4.41 -0.15 -18.34
N HIS A 171 -5.21 0.88 -18.59
CA HIS A 171 -6.28 0.88 -19.59
C HIS A 171 -5.79 1.15 -21.02
N ARG A 172 -4.51 1.56 -21.18
CA ARG A 172 -3.89 1.86 -22.48
C ARG A 172 -2.92 0.77 -22.90
N LYS A 173 -2.91 0.42 -24.18
CA LYS A 173 -1.95 -0.53 -24.78
C LYS A 173 -0.58 0.10 -25.00
N GLU A 174 -0.54 1.40 -25.30
CA GLU A 174 0.66 2.18 -25.57
C GLU A 174 1.46 2.49 -24.29
N GLY A 175 0.92 2.13 -23.13
CA GLY A 175 1.52 2.41 -21.82
C GLY A 175 1.21 3.81 -21.29
N PRO A 176 1.97 4.27 -20.27
CA PRO A 176 1.70 5.52 -19.58
C PRO A 176 1.92 6.76 -20.47
N GLY A 177 0.88 7.62 -20.58
CA GLY A 177 0.95 8.85 -21.37
C GLY A 177 2.07 9.81 -20.94
N CYS A 178 2.44 9.77 -19.65
CA CYS A 178 3.55 10.61 -19.16
C CYS A 178 4.92 10.18 -19.71
N CYS A 179 5.11 8.91 -20.05
CA CYS A 179 6.34 8.42 -20.68
C CYS A 179 6.35 8.74 -22.18
N GLU A 180 5.19 8.63 -22.82
CA GLU A 180 5.00 8.93 -24.24
C GLU A 180 5.38 10.38 -24.58
N VAL A 181 4.86 11.34 -23.79
CA VAL A 181 4.95 12.77 -24.07
C VAL A 181 6.28 13.41 -23.61
N CYS A 182 7.12 12.71 -22.84
CA CYS A 182 8.32 13.29 -22.25
C CYS A 182 9.39 13.62 -23.31
N PRO A 183 9.67 14.90 -23.62
CA PRO A 183 10.60 15.26 -24.68
C PRO A 183 12.05 14.90 -24.32
N ALA A 184 12.40 15.00 -23.04
CA ALA A 184 13.74 14.70 -22.54
C ALA A 184 13.95 13.21 -22.19
N LYS A 185 12.94 12.35 -22.37
CA LYS A 185 12.97 10.94 -21.95
C LYS A 185 13.41 10.75 -20.49
N ALA A 186 13.09 11.75 -19.64
CA ALA A 186 13.36 11.71 -18.21
C ALA A 186 12.51 10.66 -17.48
N VAL A 187 11.38 10.26 -18.05
CA VAL A 187 10.56 9.16 -17.57
C VAL A 187 10.38 8.15 -18.68
N ILE A 188 10.69 6.88 -18.39
CA ILE A 188 10.57 5.76 -19.32
C ILE A 188 9.79 4.63 -18.66
N TYR A 189 9.14 3.81 -19.47
CA TYR A 189 8.32 2.67 -19.06
C TYR A 189 8.82 1.40 -19.71
N GLY A 190 8.80 0.29 -19.00
CA GLY A 190 9.25 -0.99 -19.53
C GLY A 190 9.21 -2.11 -18.48
N LYS A 191 9.91 -3.20 -18.76
CA LYS A 191 10.11 -4.28 -17.80
C LYS A 191 11.08 -3.85 -16.70
N MET A 192 10.86 -4.32 -15.49
CA MET A 192 11.71 -3.99 -14.34
C MET A 192 13.16 -4.44 -14.51
N SER A 193 13.39 -5.58 -15.17
CA SER A 193 14.74 -6.04 -15.56
C SER A 193 15.48 -4.98 -16.36
N ASP A 194 14.87 -4.48 -17.42
CA ASP A 194 15.48 -3.53 -18.36
C ASP A 194 15.68 -2.16 -17.72
N LEU A 195 14.68 -1.70 -16.95
CA LEU A 195 14.76 -0.42 -16.24
C LEU A 195 15.85 -0.43 -15.17
N THR A 196 15.99 -1.54 -14.46
CA THR A 196 17.03 -1.71 -13.44
C THR A 196 18.42 -1.75 -14.08
N ALA A 197 18.57 -2.49 -15.19
CA ALA A 197 19.83 -2.52 -15.93
C ALA A 197 20.21 -1.13 -16.47
N GLN A 198 19.26 -0.40 -17.05
CA GLN A 198 19.49 0.97 -17.51
C GLN A 198 19.86 1.92 -16.38
N ALA A 199 19.17 1.83 -15.22
CA ALA A 199 19.49 2.67 -14.07
C ALA A 199 20.92 2.43 -13.58
N LYS A 200 21.32 1.18 -13.40
CA LYS A 200 22.70 0.81 -12.99
C LYS A 200 23.74 1.26 -14.03
N ALA A 201 23.49 1.03 -15.30
CA ALA A 201 24.41 1.44 -16.37
C ALA A 201 24.62 2.96 -16.41
N ARG A 202 23.60 3.78 -16.10
CA ARG A 202 23.75 5.24 -15.97
C ARG A 202 24.66 5.63 -14.82
N LEU A 203 24.48 4.99 -13.65
CA LEU A 203 25.35 5.23 -12.49
C LEU A 203 26.80 4.85 -12.75
N GLU A 204 27.04 3.71 -13.41
CA GLU A 204 28.36 3.22 -13.75
C GLU A 204 29.06 4.09 -14.80
N LYS A 205 28.32 4.55 -15.81
CA LYS A 205 28.85 5.35 -16.90
C LYS A 205 29.23 6.79 -16.46
N GLU A 206 28.44 7.40 -15.59
CA GLU A 206 28.60 8.80 -15.17
C GLU A 206 28.51 8.92 -13.63
N PRO A 207 29.43 8.29 -12.85
CA PRO A 207 29.33 8.21 -11.40
C PRO A 207 29.38 9.58 -10.71
N TRP A 208 30.03 10.56 -11.33
CA TRP A 208 30.11 11.95 -10.83
C TRP A 208 28.81 12.74 -10.98
N LYS A 209 27.94 12.33 -11.90
CA LYS A 209 26.68 12.99 -12.20
C LYS A 209 25.55 12.53 -11.30
N TYR A 210 25.56 11.27 -10.89
CA TYR A 210 24.47 10.63 -10.17
C TYR A 210 24.78 10.38 -8.70
N TYR A 211 23.77 10.56 -7.87
CA TYR A 211 23.79 10.02 -6.53
C TYR A 211 23.86 8.49 -6.58
N GLN A 212 24.81 7.87 -5.84
CA GLN A 212 25.16 6.46 -5.98
C GLN A 212 24.14 5.49 -5.36
N LYS A 213 22.88 5.75 -5.60
CA LYS A 213 21.74 4.90 -5.20
C LYS A 213 20.65 5.00 -6.27
N VAL A 214 20.06 3.87 -6.63
CA VAL A 214 18.79 3.83 -7.36
C VAL A 214 17.69 3.68 -6.33
N TYR A 215 16.92 4.75 -6.11
CA TYR A 215 15.82 4.72 -5.16
C TYR A 215 14.66 3.87 -5.68
N GLY A 216 14.07 3.09 -4.81
CA GLY A 216 12.98 2.16 -5.12
C GLY A 216 13.41 0.73 -5.43
N LEU A 217 14.71 0.43 -5.56
CA LEU A 217 15.16 -0.95 -5.74
C LEU A 217 14.96 -1.80 -4.47
N LYS A 218 15.26 -1.22 -3.31
CA LYS A 218 15.14 -1.89 -2.01
C LYS A 218 14.22 -1.13 -1.07
N ASP A 219 14.12 0.18 -1.22
CA ASP A 219 13.38 1.07 -0.33
C ASP A 219 11.93 0.59 -0.12
N GLY A 220 11.58 0.31 1.14
CA GLY A 220 10.29 -0.22 1.51
C GLY A 220 9.95 -1.61 0.94
N GLY A 221 10.95 -2.46 0.73
CA GLY A 221 10.81 -3.77 0.10
C GLY A 221 10.82 -3.74 -1.43
N GLY A 222 11.16 -2.59 -2.03
CA GLY A 222 11.18 -2.35 -3.47
C GLY A 222 9.91 -1.75 -4.04
N THR A 223 10.05 -1.08 -5.19
CA THR A 223 8.94 -0.42 -5.90
C THR A 223 9.08 -0.62 -7.41
N HIS A 224 7.98 -0.43 -8.15
CA HIS A 224 7.98 -0.48 -9.62
C HIS A 224 8.23 0.88 -10.27
N VAL A 225 8.55 1.89 -9.47
CA VAL A 225 9.00 3.19 -9.97
C VAL A 225 10.36 3.50 -9.37
N LEU A 226 11.37 3.54 -10.22
CA LEU A 226 12.75 3.79 -9.84
C LEU A 226 13.10 5.25 -10.07
N TYR A 227 13.95 5.81 -9.20
CA TYR A 227 14.42 7.19 -9.32
C TYR A 227 15.94 7.28 -9.35
N LEU A 228 16.41 8.17 -10.23
CA LEU A 228 17.79 8.66 -10.28
C LEU A 228 17.80 10.16 -9.99
N THR A 229 18.83 10.62 -9.30
CA THR A 229 19.02 12.04 -8.98
C THR A 229 20.48 12.46 -9.14
N ALA A 230 20.72 13.78 -9.17
CA ALA A 230 22.06 14.34 -9.25
C ALA A 230 22.89 14.01 -7.99
N ALA A 231 24.20 13.91 -8.16
CA ALA A 231 25.14 13.48 -7.11
C ALA A 231 25.07 14.35 -5.83
N ASP A 232 24.71 15.59 -5.99
CA ASP A 232 24.66 16.60 -4.93
C ASP A 232 23.25 16.79 -4.33
N VAL A 233 22.25 16.01 -4.79
CA VAL A 233 20.86 16.08 -4.32
C VAL A 233 20.44 14.71 -3.81
N SER A 234 20.26 14.57 -2.50
CA SER A 234 19.76 13.34 -1.89
C SER A 234 18.24 13.19 -2.06
N PHE A 235 17.73 11.96 -1.95
CA PHE A 235 16.32 11.66 -2.19
C PHE A 235 15.37 12.24 -1.13
N ASP A 236 15.81 12.37 0.11
CA ASP A 236 15.08 13.03 1.19
C ASP A 236 14.79 14.50 0.88
N LYS A 237 15.76 15.21 0.30
CA LYS A 237 15.60 16.60 -0.18
C LYS A 237 14.57 16.73 -1.30
N LEU A 238 14.39 15.68 -2.09
CA LEU A 238 13.34 15.61 -3.10
C LEU A 238 11.95 15.25 -2.52
N GLY A 239 11.86 15.03 -1.20
CA GLY A 239 10.62 14.65 -0.53
C GLY A 239 10.27 13.16 -0.68
N LEU A 240 11.24 12.34 -1.03
CA LEU A 240 11.12 10.88 -1.00
C LEU A 240 11.56 10.39 0.37
N PRO A 241 10.72 9.64 1.11
CA PRO A 241 11.05 9.20 2.46
C PRO A 241 12.21 8.21 2.46
N ASP A 242 13.07 8.28 3.48
CA ASP A 242 14.06 7.24 3.73
C ASP A 242 13.34 6.02 4.35
N LEU A 243 13.34 4.92 3.63
CA LEU A 243 12.62 3.71 4.00
C LEU A 243 13.60 2.55 4.21
N PRO A 244 13.32 1.66 5.17
CA PRO A 244 14.10 0.44 5.35
C PRO A 244 13.98 -0.46 4.11
N ASP A 245 14.90 -1.40 3.96
CA ASP A 245 14.85 -2.41 2.90
C ASP A 245 13.68 -3.40 3.07
N GLU A 246 13.04 -3.40 4.23
CA GLU A 246 11.90 -4.26 4.54
C GLU A 246 10.56 -3.59 4.17
N PRO A 247 9.57 -4.37 3.70
CA PRO A 247 8.25 -3.86 3.41
C PRO A 247 7.54 -3.31 4.65
N LEU A 248 6.93 -2.14 4.54
CA LEU A 248 6.20 -1.49 5.63
C LEU A 248 5.03 -2.31 6.21
N PRO A 249 4.26 -3.09 5.42
CA PRO A 249 3.17 -3.91 5.96
C PRO A 249 3.62 -4.95 6.97
N GLN A 250 4.88 -5.41 6.89
CA GLN A 250 5.41 -6.49 7.73
C GLN A 250 5.25 -6.20 9.22
N MET A 251 5.55 -5.00 9.69
CA MET A 251 5.44 -4.65 11.10
C MET A 251 3.98 -4.58 11.54
N SER A 252 3.10 -3.94 10.77
CA SER A 252 1.67 -3.83 11.09
C SER A 252 0.94 -5.18 11.00
N GLU A 253 1.26 -6.01 10.01
CA GLU A 253 0.72 -7.36 9.86
C GLU A 253 1.16 -8.27 11.01
N SER A 254 2.41 -8.22 11.41
CA SER A 254 2.91 -8.98 12.56
C SER A 254 2.15 -8.63 13.84
N ILE A 255 1.92 -7.35 14.11
CA ILE A 255 1.13 -6.87 15.25
C ILE A 255 -0.32 -7.32 15.14
N GLN A 256 -0.96 -7.15 13.98
CA GLN A 256 -2.34 -7.55 13.75
C GLN A 256 -2.53 -9.05 13.92
N HIS A 257 -1.67 -9.87 13.33
CA HIS A 257 -1.74 -11.33 13.46
C HIS A 257 -1.55 -11.78 14.92
N THR A 258 -0.67 -11.14 15.67
CA THR A 258 -0.49 -11.44 17.10
C THR A 258 -1.74 -11.08 17.91
N LEU A 259 -2.36 -9.93 17.63
CA LEU A 259 -3.61 -9.52 18.26
C LEU A 259 -4.77 -10.47 17.92
N TYR A 260 -4.97 -10.80 16.64
CA TYR A 260 -6.02 -11.73 16.21
C TYR A 260 -5.87 -13.11 16.84
N LYS A 261 -4.66 -13.64 16.94
CA LYS A 261 -4.37 -14.90 17.64
C LYS A 261 -4.66 -14.78 19.14
N GLY A 262 -4.34 -13.64 19.74
CA GLY A 262 -4.68 -13.36 21.14
C GLY A 262 -6.20 -13.33 21.40
N PHE A 263 -7.01 -12.90 20.40
CA PHE A 263 -8.47 -12.91 20.51
C PHE A 263 -9.12 -14.27 20.32
N LEU A 264 -8.49 -15.21 19.63
CA LEU A 264 -9.04 -16.56 19.44
C LEU A 264 -9.17 -17.32 20.78
N ALA A 265 -8.24 -17.17 21.70
CA ALA A 265 -8.28 -17.84 23.00
C ALA A 265 -9.45 -17.34 23.89
N PRO A 266 -9.67 -16.03 24.10
CA PRO A 266 -10.85 -15.52 24.78
C PRO A 266 -12.18 -15.91 24.12
N ALA A 267 -12.24 -15.86 22.78
CA ALA A 267 -13.44 -16.26 22.04
C ALA A 267 -13.77 -17.76 22.23
N ALA A 268 -12.78 -18.64 22.17
CA ALA A 268 -12.94 -20.05 22.42
C ALA A 268 -13.37 -20.32 23.87
N LEU A 269 -12.77 -19.64 24.84
CA LEU A 269 -13.18 -19.73 26.27
C LEU A 269 -14.61 -19.29 26.46
N TYR A 270 -15.01 -18.16 25.83
CA TYR A 270 -16.38 -17.68 25.89
C TYR A 270 -17.38 -18.69 25.31
N ALA A 271 -17.07 -19.26 24.14
CA ALA A 271 -17.89 -20.29 23.52
C ALA A 271 -18.04 -21.56 24.40
N ILE A 272 -16.95 -22.03 25.00
CA ILE A 272 -16.96 -23.16 25.91
C ILE A 272 -17.80 -22.86 27.16
N PHE A 273 -17.65 -21.65 27.73
CA PHE A 273 -18.40 -21.22 28.90
C PHE A 273 -19.90 -21.13 28.59
N THR A 274 -20.26 -20.55 27.45
CA THR A 274 -21.66 -20.43 27.01
C THR A 274 -22.28 -21.81 26.76
N ALA A 275 -21.55 -22.68 26.08
CA ALA A 275 -22.01 -24.07 25.87
C ALA A 275 -22.19 -24.84 27.19
N ALA A 276 -21.30 -24.65 28.16
CA ALA A 276 -21.42 -25.26 29.48
C ALA A 276 -22.63 -24.72 30.29
N GLN A 277 -22.86 -23.41 30.24
CA GLN A 277 -24.03 -22.78 30.85
C GLN A 277 -25.34 -23.27 30.21
N TYR A 278 -25.40 -23.28 28.87
CA TYR A 278 -26.57 -23.79 28.15
C TYR A 278 -26.88 -25.24 28.50
N ARG A 279 -25.87 -26.10 28.56
CA ARG A 279 -26.03 -27.49 28.97
C ARG A 279 -26.53 -27.62 30.41
N ASN A 280 -26.04 -26.77 31.32
CA ASN A 280 -26.44 -26.83 32.72
C ASN A 280 -27.87 -26.28 32.94
N SER A 281 -28.28 -25.22 32.19
CA SER A 281 -29.67 -24.74 32.24
C SER A 281 -30.66 -25.79 31.73
N ARG A 282 -30.33 -26.45 30.62
CA ARG A 282 -31.16 -27.52 30.06
C ARG A 282 -31.30 -28.71 31.04
N LYS A 283 -30.22 -29.07 31.75
CA LYS A 283 -30.30 -30.12 32.78
C LYS A 283 -31.24 -29.73 33.92
N ARG A 284 -31.18 -28.49 34.41
CA ARG A 284 -32.09 -27.98 35.45
C ARG A 284 -33.55 -27.98 34.99
N GLU A 285 -33.82 -27.54 33.78
CA GLU A 285 -35.17 -27.56 33.19
C GLU A 285 -35.75 -28.99 33.14
N VAL A 286 -34.92 -29.98 32.73
CA VAL A 286 -35.32 -31.38 32.69
C VAL A 286 -35.59 -31.93 34.11
N GLU A 287 -34.70 -31.68 35.09
CA GLU A 287 -34.86 -32.09 36.48
C GLU A 287 -36.09 -31.48 37.14
N GLU A 288 -36.38 -30.19 36.85
CA GLU A 288 -37.59 -29.50 37.32
C GLU A 288 -38.87 -30.07 36.70
N ALA A 289 -38.82 -30.37 35.39
CA ALA A 289 -39.95 -30.99 34.70
C ALA A 289 -40.26 -32.43 35.22
N GLU A 290 -39.23 -33.19 35.57
CA GLU A 290 -39.38 -34.52 36.18
C GLU A 290 -39.96 -34.42 37.59
N LYS A 291 -39.48 -33.51 38.42
CA LYS A 291 -40.03 -33.25 39.77
C LYS A 291 -41.50 -32.86 39.72
N ASN A 292 -41.88 -31.99 38.76
CA ASN A 292 -43.27 -31.55 38.62
C ASN A 292 -44.21 -32.67 38.12
N LYS A 293 -43.68 -33.67 37.40
CA LYS A 293 -44.46 -34.86 37.01
C LYS A 293 -44.63 -35.83 38.16
N GLY A 294 -43.67 -35.92 39.10
CA GLY A 294 -43.75 -36.80 40.29
C GLY A 294 -44.70 -36.28 41.37
N VAL A 295 -45.00 -35.00 41.41
CA VAL A 295 -45.94 -34.41 42.39
C VAL A 295 -47.41 -34.51 41.96
N LYS A 296 -47.68 -34.92 40.70
CA LYS A 296 -49.06 -35.13 40.18
C LYS A 296 -49.52 -36.59 40.24
N LYS A 297 -48.86 -37.46 40.97
CA LYS A 297 -49.32 -38.79 41.39
C LYS A 297 -49.55 -38.82 42.90
#